data_8d0586ad9bdb610ad43aa3691f68077a
#
_entry.id   8d0586ad9bdb610ad43aa3691f68077a
#
_cell.length_a   1.000
_cell.length_b   1.000
_cell.length_c   1.000
_cell.angle_alpha   90.00
_cell.angle_beta   90.00
_cell.angle_gamma   90.00
#
_symmetry.space_group_name_H-M   'P 1'
#
loop_
_entity.id
_entity.type
_entity.pdbx_description
1 polymer ?
#
loop_
_entity_poly.entity_id
_entity_poly.type
_entity_poly.pdbx_seq_one_letter_code
_entity_poly.pdbx_strand_id
1 'polypeptide(L)'
;KEFRQYADTVDLAAPRDSIEAQDTMEHHAIIITGTQPGKLDREEMLVYTLIVGRMLETFMPPCKVEYTTVDTVCAARKFRIRTYRILEKGWLGIFEREHLVAKGCMPYLVMPDLFQEEILPVAGCSLIHKKSLPVSPYTDEELVDYMDKAGLGTVSTRTNILRTLLERKYIRYSGKYVVPTPKGLFLYETVHVMKVA
;
A
#
# COMPACT_ATOMS: atom_id res chain seq x y z
N LYS A 1 -4.29 -14.76 22.85
CA LYS A 1 -4.47 -13.82 23.99
C LYS A 1 -4.42 -12.36 23.52
N GLU A 2 -3.57 -12.07 22.52
CA GLU A 2 -3.21 -10.72 22.06
C GLU A 2 -4.44 -9.91 21.56
N PHE A 3 -5.34 -10.54 20.81
CA PHE A 3 -6.52 -9.87 20.24
C PHE A 3 -7.81 -10.03 21.04
N ARG A 4 -7.75 -10.57 22.26
CA ARG A 4 -8.96 -10.86 23.07
C ARG A 4 -9.78 -9.61 23.36
N GLN A 5 -9.13 -8.46 23.48
CA GLN A 5 -9.76 -7.17 23.73
C GLN A 5 -10.70 -6.71 22.59
N TYR A 6 -10.58 -7.28 21.41
CA TYR A 6 -11.42 -6.92 20.25
C TYR A 6 -12.59 -7.88 20.03
N ALA A 7 -12.74 -8.92 20.87
CA ALA A 7 -13.75 -9.95 20.70
C ALA A 7 -15.19 -9.40 20.63
N ASP A 8 -15.45 -8.34 21.42
CA ASP A 8 -16.78 -7.72 21.50
C ASP A 8 -17.01 -6.66 20.39
N THR A 9 -15.97 -6.30 19.66
CA THR A 9 -16.03 -5.25 18.61
C THR A 9 -16.10 -5.85 17.20
N VAL A 10 -15.76 -7.13 17.06
CA VAL A 10 -15.72 -7.83 15.77
C VAL A 10 -17.12 -8.31 15.42
N ASP A 11 -17.64 -7.89 14.28
CA ASP A 11 -18.87 -8.42 13.71
C ASP A 11 -18.56 -9.37 12.55
N LEU A 12 -18.57 -10.65 12.82
CA LEU A 12 -18.27 -11.68 11.82
C LEU A 12 -19.33 -11.80 10.71
N ALA A 13 -20.50 -11.21 10.90
CA ALA A 13 -21.56 -11.20 9.90
C ALA A 13 -21.45 -10.03 8.90
N ALA A 14 -20.67 -9.01 9.24
CA ALA A 14 -20.55 -7.81 8.43
C ALA A 14 -19.08 -7.50 8.07
N PRO A 15 -18.50 -8.16 7.03
CA PRO A 15 -17.18 -7.79 6.53
C PRO A 15 -17.22 -6.38 5.94
N ARG A 16 -16.11 -5.65 6.03
CA ARG A 16 -16.02 -4.30 5.44
C ARG A 16 -16.10 -4.37 3.91
N ASP A 17 -16.85 -3.45 3.31
CA ASP A 17 -17.05 -3.33 1.86
C ASP A 17 -15.74 -3.27 1.03
N SER A 18 -14.68 -2.73 1.64
CA SER A 18 -13.36 -2.62 0.97
C SER A 18 -12.63 -3.97 0.77
N ILE A 19 -13.24 -5.07 1.21
CA ILE A 19 -12.65 -6.41 1.18
C ILE A 19 -13.53 -7.39 0.39
N GLU A 20 -14.52 -6.88 -0.32
CA GLU A 20 -15.26 -7.70 -1.26
C GLU A 20 -14.26 -8.41 -2.19
N ALA A 21 -14.25 -9.73 -2.10
CA ALA A 21 -13.51 -10.55 -3.03
C ALA A 21 -14.06 -10.26 -4.43
N GLN A 22 -13.23 -9.74 -5.31
CA GLN A 22 -13.59 -9.70 -6.71
C GLN A 22 -13.88 -11.14 -7.15
N ASP A 23 -15.02 -11.38 -7.76
CA ASP A 23 -15.50 -12.68 -8.24
C ASP A 23 -14.50 -13.44 -9.16
N THR A 24 -13.38 -12.80 -9.45
CA THR A 24 -12.29 -13.28 -10.30
C THR A 24 -11.14 -13.95 -9.55
N MET A 25 -11.20 -14.03 -8.22
CA MET A 25 -10.12 -14.66 -7.44
C MET A 25 -10.26 -16.20 -7.44
N GLU A 26 -9.34 -16.86 -8.10
CA GLU A 26 -9.20 -18.32 -8.11
C GLU A 26 -8.82 -18.91 -6.73
N HIS A 27 -8.48 -18.08 -5.77
CA HIS A 27 -7.99 -18.49 -4.46
C HIS A 27 -8.80 -17.86 -3.33
N HIS A 28 -9.19 -18.70 -2.37
CA HIS A 28 -9.84 -18.22 -1.15
C HIS A 28 -8.89 -17.44 -0.24
N ALA A 29 -9.46 -16.57 0.58
CA ALA A 29 -8.71 -15.89 1.62
C ALA A 29 -8.08 -16.90 2.60
N ILE A 30 -6.90 -16.59 3.09
CA ILE A 30 -6.26 -17.35 4.16
C ILE A 30 -6.97 -16.99 5.47
N ILE A 31 -7.58 -17.98 6.09
CA ILE A 31 -8.28 -17.84 7.37
C ILE A 31 -7.73 -18.85 8.38
N ILE A 32 -7.92 -18.56 9.67
CA ILE A 32 -7.62 -19.52 10.70
C ILE A 32 -8.65 -20.65 10.70
N THR A 33 -8.20 -21.86 10.97
CA THR A 33 -9.09 -23.00 11.26
C THR A 33 -9.53 -22.93 12.73
N GLY A 34 -10.60 -23.64 13.10
CA GLY A 34 -11.04 -23.73 14.51
C GLY A 34 -10.09 -24.52 15.41
N THR A 35 -9.02 -25.07 14.87
CA THR A 35 -8.03 -25.87 15.60
C THR A 35 -7.02 -24.97 16.28
N GLN A 36 -6.80 -25.16 17.58
CA GLN A 36 -5.75 -24.44 18.28
C GLN A 36 -4.37 -24.83 17.73
N PRO A 37 -3.50 -23.85 17.45
CA PRO A 37 -2.15 -24.14 17.01
C PRO A 37 -1.38 -24.90 18.11
N GLY A 38 -0.57 -25.85 17.70
CA GLY A 38 0.34 -26.55 18.60
C GLY A 38 1.45 -25.61 19.13
N LYS A 39 2.58 -26.16 19.49
CA LYS A 39 3.76 -25.36 19.87
C LYS A 39 4.37 -24.76 18.61
N LEU A 40 4.21 -23.44 18.44
CA LEU A 40 4.80 -22.67 17.37
C LEU A 40 6.15 -22.11 17.82
N ASP A 41 7.09 -22.00 16.90
CA ASP A 41 8.30 -21.22 17.10
C ASP A 41 8.01 -19.69 16.98
N ARG A 42 9.06 -18.87 17.08
CA ARG A 42 8.91 -17.41 17.06
C ARG A 42 8.41 -16.89 15.70
N GLU A 43 8.93 -17.43 14.60
CA GLU A 43 8.59 -16.98 13.25
C GLU A 43 7.20 -17.45 12.86
N GLU A 44 6.87 -18.69 13.15
CA GLU A 44 5.52 -19.24 12.97
C GLU A 44 4.48 -18.47 13.76
N MET A 45 4.79 -18.09 15.01
CA MET A 45 3.90 -17.28 15.82
C MET A 45 3.68 -15.87 15.22
N LEU A 46 4.71 -15.23 14.68
CA LEU A 46 4.58 -13.94 14.00
C LEU A 46 3.66 -14.03 12.78
N VAL A 47 3.85 -15.05 11.94
CA VAL A 47 2.99 -15.27 10.76
C VAL A 47 1.57 -15.57 11.19
N TYR A 48 1.38 -16.44 12.18
CA TYR A 48 0.05 -16.76 12.70
C TYR A 48 -0.67 -15.53 13.26
N THR A 49 0.04 -14.71 14.05
CA THR A 49 -0.50 -13.45 14.59
C THR A 49 -0.89 -12.48 13.47
N LEU A 50 -0.06 -12.38 12.42
CA LEU A 50 -0.37 -11.54 11.26
C LEU A 50 -1.64 -12.00 10.55
N ILE A 51 -1.79 -13.31 10.29
CA ILE A 51 -2.98 -13.87 9.63
C ILE A 51 -4.23 -13.60 10.48
N VAL A 52 -4.18 -13.89 11.78
CA VAL A 52 -5.29 -13.64 12.70
C VAL A 52 -5.65 -12.17 12.73
N GLY A 53 -4.66 -11.29 12.88
CA GLY A 53 -4.89 -9.84 12.93
C GLY A 53 -5.50 -9.31 11.64
N ARG A 54 -5.01 -9.74 10.46
CA ARG A 54 -5.57 -9.35 9.15
C ARG A 54 -7.01 -9.86 8.99
N MET A 55 -7.30 -11.09 9.41
CA MET A 55 -8.66 -11.61 9.42
C MET A 55 -9.58 -10.76 10.30
N LEU A 56 -9.15 -10.42 11.53
CA LEU A 56 -9.94 -9.57 12.43
C LEU A 56 -10.17 -8.17 11.87
N GLU A 57 -9.15 -7.56 11.26
CA GLU A 57 -9.30 -6.24 10.61
C GLU A 57 -10.46 -6.21 9.59
N THR A 58 -10.74 -7.35 8.93
CA THR A 58 -11.83 -7.46 7.97
C THR A 58 -13.20 -7.21 8.59
N PHE A 59 -13.38 -7.62 9.83
CA PHE A 59 -14.64 -7.57 10.56
C PHE A 59 -14.70 -6.46 11.61
N MET A 60 -13.68 -5.63 11.69
CA MET A 60 -13.65 -4.48 12.58
C MET A 60 -14.42 -3.29 12.00
N PRO A 61 -14.96 -2.41 12.82
CA PRO A 61 -15.53 -1.16 12.36
C PRO A 61 -14.57 -0.34 11.49
N PRO A 62 -15.08 0.48 10.56
CA PRO A 62 -14.25 1.34 9.74
C PRO A 62 -13.48 2.36 10.59
N CYS A 63 -12.29 2.72 10.14
CA CYS A 63 -11.55 3.85 10.70
C CYS A 63 -12.25 5.15 10.28
N LYS A 64 -12.60 6.00 11.26
CA LYS A 64 -13.17 7.33 10.97
C LYS A 64 -12.08 8.38 11.01
N VAL A 65 -12.01 9.15 9.95
CA VAL A 65 -10.96 10.14 9.74
C VAL A 65 -11.58 11.47 9.34
N GLU A 66 -11.12 12.53 9.99
CA GLU A 66 -11.45 13.89 9.60
C GLU A 66 -10.30 14.47 8.77
N TYR A 67 -10.60 14.95 7.59
CA TYR A 67 -9.63 15.61 6.72
C TYR A 67 -9.79 17.13 6.79
N THR A 68 -8.69 17.83 7.01
CA THR A 68 -8.65 19.30 6.95
C THR A 68 -7.82 19.71 5.74
N THR A 69 -8.38 20.58 4.90
CA THR A 69 -7.68 21.20 3.79
C THR A 69 -7.70 22.71 3.97
N VAL A 70 -6.53 23.33 3.97
CA VAL A 70 -6.40 24.78 4.06
C VAL A 70 -5.77 25.29 2.78
N ASP A 71 -6.46 26.22 2.11
CA ASP A 71 -5.99 26.93 0.95
C ASP A 71 -5.68 28.38 1.35
N THR A 72 -4.45 28.79 1.10
CA THR A 72 -4.00 30.18 1.36
C THR A 72 -3.51 30.84 0.10
N VAL A 73 -3.58 32.16 0.05
CA VAL A 73 -3.05 32.96 -1.05
C VAL A 73 -2.05 33.97 -0.50
N CYS A 74 -0.84 33.96 -1.05
CA CYS A 74 0.19 34.92 -0.72
C CYS A 74 0.83 35.42 -2.01
N ALA A 75 0.91 36.74 -2.21
CA ALA A 75 1.46 37.37 -3.42
C ALA A 75 0.97 36.71 -4.74
N ALA A 76 -0.35 36.54 -4.86
CA ALA A 76 -1.04 35.88 -5.98
C ALA A 76 -0.66 34.39 -6.20
N ARG A 77 0.06 33.77 -5.29
CA ARG A 77 0.38 32.34 -5.30
C ARG A 77 -0.53 31.59 -4.34
N LYS A 78 -1.02 30.43 -4.80
CA LYS A 78 -1.86 29.54 -3.99
C LYS A 78 -0.99 28.50 -3.29
N PHE A 79 -1.24 28.30 -2.02
CA PHE A 79 -0.63 27.26 -1.21
C PHE A 79 -1.71 26.38 -0.65
N ARG A 80 -1.51 25.06 -0.65
CA ARG A 80 -2.46 24.10 -0.11
C ARG A 80 -1.75 23.17 0.86
N ILE A 81 -2.33 23.01 2.03
CA ILE A 81 -1.95 21.98 2.98
C ILE A 81 -3.15 21.06 3.25
N ARG A 82 -2.89 19.79 3.33
CA ARG A 82 -3.88 18.77 3.72
C ARG A 82 -3.33 17.98 4.88
N THR A 83 -4.14 17.83 5.90
CA THR A 83 -3.84 16.99 7.05
C THR A 83 -5.03 16.11 7.38
N TYR A 84 -4.87 15.17 8.29
CA TYR A 84 -5.97 14.37 8.79
C TYR A 84 -5.78 14.07 10.28
N ARG A 85 -6.91 13.81 10.92
CA ARG A 85 -7.01 13.38 12.31
C ARG A 85 -7.84 12.11 12.37
N ILE A 86 -7.35 11.07 13.05
CA ILE A 86 -8.11 9.84 13.29
C ILE A 86 -9.05 10.11 14.46
N LEU A 87 -10.35 10.03 14.21
CA LEU A 87 -11.40 10.18 15.22
C LEU A 87 -11.66 8.85 15.94
N GLU A 88 -11.75 7.77 15.15
CA GLU A 88 -11.94 6.42 15.66
C GLU A 88 -10.98 5.49 14.93
N LYS A 89 -10.16 4.75 15.68
CA LYS A 89 -9.15 3.86 15.07
C LYS A 89 -9.77 2.72 14.25
N GLY A 90 -10.91 2.17 14.71
CA GLY A 90 -11.52 1.03 14.05
C GLY A 90 -10.50 -0.09 13.81
N TRP A 91 -10.44 -0.61 12.59
CA TRP A 91 -9.52 -1.69 12.19
C TRP A 91 -8.03 -1.37 12.36
N LEU A 92 -7.63 -0.09 12.38
CA LEU A 92 -6.24 0.30 12.64
C LEU A 92 -5.76 -0.10 14.02
N GLY A 93 -6.69 -0.28 14.98
CA GLY A 93 -6.38 -0.66 16.35
C GLY A 93 -5.79 -2.05 16.47
N ILE A 94 -6.09 -2.97 15.55
CA ILE A 94 -5.63 -4.38 15.62
C ILE A 94 -4.11 -4.49 15.69
N PHE A 95 -3.40 -3.68 14.90
CA PHE A 95 -1.93 -3.63 14.89
C PHE A 95 -1.40 -2.31 15.45
N GLU A 96 -2.20 -1.60 16.26
CA GLU A 96 -1.84 -0.34 16.89
C GLU A 96 -1.27 0.71 15.90
N ARG A 97 -1.74 0.67 14.67
CA ARG A 97 -1.29 1.63 13.66
C ARG A 97 -1.74 3.04 14.04
N GLU A 98 -0.79 3.96 14.01
CA GLU A 98 -1.06 5.37 14.35
C GLU A 98 -1.43 6.20 13.14
N HIS A 99 -1.20 5.68 11.91
CA HIS A 99 -1.41 6.44 10.69
C HIS A 99 -2.08 5.64 9.61
N LEU A 100 -2.84 6.39 8.79
CA LEU A 100 -3.22 5.98 7.45
C LEU A 100 -2.17 6.48 6.47
N VAL A 101 -1.80 5.66 5.50
CA VAL A 101 -1.02 6.13 4.35
C VAL A 101 -1.98 6.89 3.43
N ALA A 102 -2.22 8.16 3.73
CA ALA A 102 -3.05 9.03 2.91
C ALA A 102 -2.14 9.86 1.98
N LYS A 103 -2.18 9.56 0.68
CA LYS A 103 -1.34 10.20 -0.32
C LYS A 103 -1.60 11.71 -0.36
N GLY A 104 -0.54 12.52 -0.20
CA GLY A 104 -0.63 13.98 -0.24
C GLY A 104 -1.15 14.65 1.03
N CYS A 105 -1.33 13.90 2.12
CA CYS A 105 -1.65 14.46 3.43
C CYS A 105 -0.41 14.44 4.34
N MET A 106 -0.29 15.44 5.19
CA MET A 106 0.72 15.47 6.25
C MET A 106 0.12 14.85 7.52
N PRO A 107 0.60 13.67 7.94
CA PRO A 107 0.22 13.11 9.24
C PRO A 107 0.83 13.98 10.35
N TYR A 108 0.25 13.95 11.53
CA TYR A 108 0.73 14.65 12.75
C TYR A 108 0.65 16.18 12.76
N LEU A 109 0.19 16.81 11.70
CA LEU A 109 0.02 18.25 11.74
C LEU A 109 -1.30 18.56 12.47
N VAL A 110 -1.17 19.05 13.70
CA VAL A 110 -2.30 19.62 14.43
C VAL A 110 -2.56 21.00 13.83
N MET A 111 -3.67 21.12 13.09
CA MET A 111 -4.08 22.42 12.56
C MET A 111 -4.70 23.25 13.70
N PRO A 112 -4.31 24.52 13.84
CA PRO A 112 -5.03 25.44 14.71
C PRO A 112 -6.44 25.69 14.15
N ASP A 113 -7.32 26.25 14.97
CA ASP A 113 -8.61 26.73 14.53
C ASP A 113 -8.38 27.91 13.59
N LEU A 114 -8.82 27.77 12.35
CA LEU A 114 -8.68 28.76 11.29
C LEU A 114 -10.07 29.15 10.78
N PHE A 115 -10.24 30.43 10.48
CA PHE A 115 -11.48 30.96 9.92
C PHE A 115 -11.29 31.28 8.44
N GLN A 116 -12.41 31.23 7.71
CA GLN A 116 -12.41 31.64 6.32
C GLN A 116 -12.05 33.12 6.19
N GLU A 117 -11.18 33.45 5.21
CA GLU A 117 -10.66 34.81 4.96
C GLU A 117 -9.77 35.39 6.08
N GLU A 118 -9.32 34.56 7.00
CA GLU A 118 -8.39 34.97 8.02
C GLU A 118 -7.03 35.37 7.41
N ILE A 119 -6.47 36.49 7.87
CA ILE A 119 -5.13 36.96 7.46
C ILE A 119 -4.10 36.37 8.39
N LEU A 120 -3.27 35.48 7.88
CA LEU A 120 -2.19 34.85 8.62
C LEU A 120 -0.85 35.56 8.40
N PRO A 121 -0.08 35.84 9.44
CA PRO A 121 1.26 36.38 9.28
C PRO A 121 2.21 35.30 8.73
N VAL A 122 3.05 35.67 7.75
CA VAL A 122 4.12 34.80 7.25
C VAL A 122 5.29 34.86 8.21
N ALA A 123 5.50 33.81 9.00
CA ALA A 123 6.60 33.73 9.96
C ALA A 123 7.95 33.42 9.30
N GLY A 124 7.95 32.78 8.15
CA GLY A 124 9.16 32.44 7.41
C GLY A 124 8.85 31.85 6.05
N CYS A 125 9.83 31.88 5.17
CA CYS A 125 9.76 31.29 3.84
C CYS A 125 11.08 30.61 3.52
N SER A 126 11.03 29.40 3.02
CA SER A 126 12.20 28.69 2.51
C SER A 126 11.94 28.13 1.12
N LEU A 127 12.92 28.26 0.23
CA LEU A 127 12.88 27.69 -1.11
C LEU A 127 13.72 26.41 -1.13
N ILE A 128 13.08 25.28 -1.36
CA ILE A 128 13.77 23.99 -1.48
C ILE A 128 13.84 23.62 -2.97
N HIS A 129 15.04 23.61 -3.50
CA HIS A 129 15.29 23.09 -4.85
C HIS A 129 15.36 21.57 -4.80
N LYS A 130 14.39 20.89 -5.38
CA LYS A 130 14.41 19.43 -5.54
C LYS A 130 14.59 19.11 -7.02
N LYS A 131 15.52 18.22 -7.32
CA LYS A 131 15.58 17.57 -8.64
C LYS A 131 14.63 16.37 -8.60
N SER A 132 13.80 16.23 -9.62
CA SER A 132 13.07 14.97 -9.82
C SER A 132 14.09 13.86 -10.04
N LEU A 133 13.99 12.81 -9.23
CA LEU A 133 14.76 11.61 -9.50
C LEU A 133 14.17 10.93 -10.74
N PRO A 134 15.00 10.31 -11.58
CA PRO A 134 14.49 9.46 -12.64
C PRO A 134 13.62 8.36 -12.03
N VAL A 135 12.66 7.87 -12.78
CA VAL A 135 11.83 6.74 -12.34
C VAL A 135 12.76 5.58 -12.01
N SER A 136 12.68 5.11 -10.77
CA SER A 136 13.46 3.93 -10.36
C SER A 136 12.99 2.70 -11.14
N PRO A 137 13.90 1.78 -11.48
CA PRO A 137 13.48 0.46 -11.96
C PRO A 137 12.59 -0.21 -10.91
N TYR A 138 11.79 -1.17 -11.35
CA TYR A 138 10.88 -1.90 -10.47
C TYR A 138 11.63 -2.85 -9.53
N THR A 139 11.15 -3.00 -8.31
CA THR A 139 11.43 -4.16 -7.46
C THR A 139 10.61 -5.36 -7.95
N ASP A 140 10.89 -6.56 -7.45
CA ASP A 140 10.09 -7.75 -7.78
C ASP A 140 8.61 -7.55 -7.47
N GLU A 141 8.30 -7.00 -6.30
CA GLU A 141 6.93 -6.74 -5.84
C GLU A 141 6.22 -5.73 -6.75
N GLU A 142 6.88 -4.61 -7.04
CA GLU A 142 6.34 -3.57 -7.92
C GLU A 142 6.13 -4.09 -9.35
N LEU A 143 7.00 -4.99 -9.83
CA LEU A 143 6.89 -5.58 -11.15
C LEU A 143 5.73 -6.58 -11.22
N VAL A 144 5.54 -7.40 -10.18
CA VAL A 144 4.38 -8.31 -10.06
C VAL A 144 3.07 -7.52 -10.01
N ASP A 145 3.03 -6.42 -9.23
CA ASP A 145 1.87 -5.53 -9.15
C ASP A 145 1.58 -4.84 -10.50
N TYR A 146 2.63 -4.43 -11.22
CA TYR A 146 2.48 -3.90 -12.57
C TYR A 146 1.94 -4.94 -13.55
N MET A 147 2.44 -6.19 -13.49
CA MET A 147 1.95 -7.29 -14.32
C MET A 147 0.47 -7.57 -14.05
N ASP A 148 0.05 -7.50 -12.79
CA ASP A 148 -1.35 -7.65 -12.40
C ASP A 148 -2.23 -6.58 -13.05
N LYS A 149 -1.88 -5.33 -12.88
CA LYS A 149 -2.59 -4.18 -13.46
C LYS A 149 -2.63 -4.20 -14.99
N ALA A 150 -1.60 -4.77 -15.61
CA ALA A 150 -1.50 -4.92 -17.06
C ALA A 150 -2.18 -6.20 -17.60
N GLY A 151 -2.78 -7.02 -16.74
CA GLY A 151 -3.43 -8.29 -17.13
C GLY A 151 -2.43 -9.35 -17.64
N LEU A 152 -1.16 -9.26 -17.24
CA LEU A 152 -0.11 -10.20 -17.65
C LEU A 152 0.01 -11.36 -16.66
N GLY A 153 -0.26 -12.56 -17.15
CA GLY A 153 -0.21 -13.77 -16.34
C GLY A 153 -1.28 -13.83 -15.24
N THR A 154 -1.28 -14.90 -14.48
CA THR A 154 -2.16 -15.11 -13.32
C THR A 154 -1.36 -14.96 -12.03
N VAL A 155 -2.03 -14.89 -10.88
CA VAL A 155 -1.38 -14.83 -9.56
C VAL A 155 -0.34 -15.94 -9.40
N SER A 156 -0.65 -17.16 -9.84
CA SER A 156 0.25 -18.32 -9.74
C SER A 156 1.39 -18.33 -10.75
N THR A 157 1.27 -17.63 -11.87
CA THR A 157 2.26 -17.70 -12.96
C THR A 157 3.24 -16.52 -12.99
N ARG A 158 2.89 -15.35 -12.44
CA ARG A 158 3.72 -14.14 -12.50
C ARG A 158 5.11 -14.34 -11.93
N THR A 159 5.22 -14.92 -10.75
CA THR A 159 6.51 -15.23 -10.12
C THR A 159 7.35 -16.20 -10.97
N ASN A 160 6.70 -17.20 -11.60
CA ASN A 160 7.37 -18.14 -12.49
C ASN A 160 7.86 -17.45 -13.78
N ILE A 161 7.11 -16.48 -14.30
CA ILE A 161 7.53 -15.68 -15.47
C ILE A 161 8.80 -14.90 -15.12
N LEU A 162 8.84 -14.21 -13.97
CA LEU A 162 10.03 -13.46 -13.54
C LEU A 162 11.23 -14.39 -13.36
N ARG A 163 11.04 -15.52 -12.70
CA ARG A 163 12.10 -16.52 -12.53
C ARG A 163 12.65 -16.99 -13.89
N THR A 164 11.77 -17.30 -14.83
CA THR A 164 12.16 -17.71 -16.20
C THR A 164 12.96 -16.62 -16.92
N LEU A 165 12.57 -15.36 -16.78
CA LEU A 165 13.30 -14.24 -17.38
C LEU A 165 14.71 -14.07 -16.78
N LEU A 166 14.85 -14.27 -15.47
CA LEU A 166 16.13 -14.28 -14.77
C LEU A 166 17.03 -15.44 -15.22
N GLU A 167 16.50 -16.67 -15.22
CA GLU A 167 17.21 -17.87 -15.66
C GLU A 167 17.72 -17.76 -17.09
N ARG A 168 16.91 -17.20 -17.98
CA ARG A 168 17.24 -16.96 -19.39
C ARG A 168 18.13 -15.74 -19.62
N LYS A 169 18.44 -15.01 -18.53
CA LYS A 169 19.27 -13.80 -18.53
C LYS A 169 18.72 -12.68 -19.40
N TYR A 170 17.43 -12.54 -19.50
CA TYR A 170 16.77 -11.38 -20.11
C TYR A 170 16.70 -10.20 -19.16
N ILE A 171 16.57 -10.46 -17.86
CA ILE A 171 16.63 -9.49 -16.77
C ILE A 171 17.69 -9.93 -15.76
N ARG A 172 18.12 -9.00 -14.92
CA ARG A 172 19.05 -9.24 -13.79
C ARG A 172 18.70 -8.33 -12.63
N TYR A 173 19.19 -8.67 -11.46
CA TYR A 173 19.14 -7.75 -10.32
C TYR A 173 20.24 -6.70 -10.36
N SER A 174 19.90 -5.49 -9.95
CA SER A 174 20.80 -4.39 -9.64
C SER A 174 20.43 -3.83 -8.27
N GLY A 175 21.06 -4.34 -7.22
CA GLY A 175 20.59 -4.19 -5.85
C GLY A 175 19.22 -4.87 -5.68
N LYS A 176 18.25 -4.13 -5.19
CA LYS A 176 16.86 -4.62 -5.04
C LYS A 176 16.00 -4.47 -6.32
N TYR A 177 16.53 -3.89 -7.36
CA TYR A 177 15.80 -3.57 -8.58
C TYR A 177 16.01 -4.61 -9.67
N VAL A 178 14.99 -4.85 -10.46
CA VAL A 178 15.03 -5.67 -11.68
C VAL A 178 15.32 -4.77 -12.87
N VAL A 179 16.36 -5.09 -13.61
CA VAL A 179 16.77 -4.31 -14.79
C VAL A 179 16.95 -5.23 -15.98
N PRO A 180 16.66 -4.77 -17.21
CA PRO A 180 16.88 -5.55 -18.42
C PRO A 180 18.38 -5.74 -18.67
N THR A 181 18.75 -6.86 -19.29
CA THR A 181 20.08 -7.08 -19.83
C THR A 181 20.15 -6.66 -21.29
N PRO A 182 21.35 -6.50 -21.89
CA PRO A 182 21.47 -6.27 -23.32
C PRO A 182 20.74 -7.33 -24.18
N LYS A 183 20.78 -8.60 -23.74
CA LYS A 183 20.03 -9.69 -24.37
C LYS A 183 18.52 -9.48 -24.28
N GLY A 184 18.02 -9.02 -23.14
CA GLY A 184 16.61 -8.71 -22.95
C GLY A 184 16.14 -7.55 -23.82
N LEU A 185 16.94 -6.48 -23.90
CA LEU A 185 16.65 -5.34 -24.76
C LEU A 185 16.64 -5.73 -26.25
N PHE A 186 17.62 -6.51 -26.68
CA PHE A 186 17.67 -7.01 -28.05
C PHE A 186 16.42 -7.85 -28.40
N LEU A 187 16.00 -8.74 -27.49
CA LEU A 187 14.79 -9.52 -27.70
C LEU A 187 13.55 -8.61 -27.81
N TYR A 188 13.43 -7.64 -26.92
CA TYR A 188 12.31 -6.69 -26.93
C TYR A 188 12.24 -5.91 -28.25
N GLU A 189 13.37 -5.36 -28.69
CA GLU A 189 13.46 -4.62 -29.94
C GLU A 189 13.09 -5.49 -31.15
N THR A 190 13.59 -6.74 -31.18
CA THR A 190 13.30 -7.69 -32.23
C THR A 190 11.80 -7.99 -32.30
N VAL A 191 11.16 -8.32 -31.19
CA VAL A 191 9.72 -8.63 -31.15
C VAL A 191 8.88 -7.41 -31.47
N HIS A 192 9.28 -6.24 -30.98
CA HIS A 192 8.56 -4.98 -31.22
C HIS A 192 8.57 -4.59 -32.73
N VAL A 193 9.69 -4.78 -33.40
CA VAL A 193 9.81 -4.52 -34.86
C VAL A 193 8.99 -5.53 -35.65
N MET A 194 8.95 -6.79 -35.24
CA MET A 194 8.22 -7.85 -35.94
C MET A 194 6.71 -7.68 -35.91
N LYS A 195 6.17 -6.72 -35.06
CA LYS A 195 4.72 -6.50 -34.90
C LYS A 195 3.98 -7.84 -34.91
N VAL A 196 4.29 -8.68 -33.97
CA VAL A 196 3.49 -9.88 -33.73
C VAL A 196 2.11 -9.40 -33.34
N ALA A 197 1.20 -9.39 -34.30
CA ALA A 197 -0.20 -9.05 -34.13
C ALA A 197 -0.89 -10.11 -33.26
#